data_39e3294c42308a9c3b0a3ab9224f020e
#
_entry.id   39e3294c42308a9c3b0a3ab9224f020e
#
_cell.length_a   1.000
_cell.length_b   1.000
_cell.length_c   1.000
_cell.angle_alpha   90.00
_cell.angle_beta   90.00
_cell.angle_gamma   90.00
#
_symmetry.space_group_name_H-M   'P 1'
#
loop_
_entity.id
_entity.type
_entity.pdbx_description
1 polymer ?
#
loop_
_entity_poly.entity_id
_entity_poly.type
_entity_poly.pdbx_seq_one_letter_code
_entity_poly.pdbx_strand_id
1 'polypeptide(L)'
;MKKILVVAMVNLLLTVLAYPQKIAVLNELTKPETLCMDDTQYYITEGASIFIYSFKDHKLVGKFGKAGEGPREFKSSLAGYNLHVQPMCNHLLINSMDKLSFFKKNGEFIKELKAPTSGMPGMYKSIGDKFAGLALKAADDQSMAVSINIFNEKLEKEKEISSYKLLQHGSLVFPVASPLFEIKNNLIFVGGEEDFNIRIFNADGKQLSAITREYKKIKVTEEYKNGLFEAFKRNPRTKGMIDYLKKIIKFKEYFPAIQLFLIDNDKIYIPTYRKQNGDYELFIYDTDGKFIRQVYLPLKYIDVLQPCPYTIKNGILYQLIENEENEVWELHAVEIK
;
A
#
# COMPACT_ATOMS: atom_id res chain seq x y z
N MET A 1 61.15 -9.27 -29.52
CA MET A 1 60.26 -8.21 -29.05
C MET A 1 58.80 -8.65 -29.28
N LYS A 2 58.12 -9.19 -28.30
CA LYS A 2 56.70 -9.63 -28.39
C LYS A 2 55.80 -8.45 -28.02
N LYS A 3 54.96 -8.00 -28.95
CA LYS A 3 53.94 -6.99 -28.71
C LYS A 3 52.79 -7.66 -27.98
N ILE A 4 52.53 -7.26 -26.74
CA ILE A 4 51.35 -7.64 -25.95
C ILE A 4 50.20 -6.71 -26.38
N LEU A 5 49.20 -7.31 -27.02
CA LEU A 5 47.96 -6.63 -27.37
C LEU A 5 47.03 -6.67 -26.15
N VAL A 6 46.89 -5.56 -25.47
CA VAL A 6 45.92 -5.41 -24.37
C VAL A 6 44.56 -5.12 -25.00
N VAL A 7 43.67 -6.10 -25.01
CA VAL A 7 42.27 -5.93 -25.38
C VAL A 7 41.54 -5.42 -24.15
N ALA A 8 41.27 -4.13 -24.10
CA ALA A 8 40.40 -3.52 -23.12
C ALA A 8 38.95 -3.91 -23.45
N MET A 9 38.40 -4.87 -22.71
CA MET A 9 37.00 -5.25 -22.79
C MET A 9 36.19 -4.18 -22.05
N VAL A 10 35.65 -3.21 -22.78
CA VAL A 10 34.70 -2.23 -22.26
C VAL A 10 33.39 -2.96 -22.03
N ASN A 11 33.11 -3.34 -20.79
CA ASN A 11 31.79 -3.77 -20.39
C ASN A 11 30.84 -2.57 -20.43
N LEU A 12 30.17 -2.41 -21.56
CA LEU A 12 29.06 -1.48 -21.72
C LEU A 12 27.87 -2.06 -20.89
N LEU A 13 27.75 -1.66 -19.64
CA LEU A 13 26.56 -1.88 -18.85
C LEU A 13 25.41 -1.11 -19.52
N LEU A 14 24.74 -1.77 -20.45
CA LEU A 14 23.43 -1.35 -20.94
C LEU A 14 22.45 -1.43 -19.74
N THR A 15 22.32 -0.34 -19.02
CA THR A 15 21.16 -0.14 -18.14
C THR A 15 19.95 -0.06 -19.06
N VAL A 16 19.29 -1.19 -19.26
CA VAL A 16 17.97 -1.24 -19.89
C VAL A 16 17.04 -0.52 -18.94
N LEU A 17 16.75 0.74 -19.22
CA LEU A 17 15.68 1.48 -18.54
C LEU A 17 14.39 0.69 -18.79
N ALA A 18 13.81 0.15 -17.74
CA ALA A 18 12.52 -0.50 -17.81
C ALA A 18 11.45 0.57 -17.98
N TYR A 19 11.01 0.81 -19.22
CA TYR A 19 9.90 1.74 -19.46
C TYR A 19 8.56 1.08 -19.16
N PRO A 20 7.63 1.79 -18.51
CA PRO A 20 6.27 1.33 -18.34
C PRO A 20 5.63 1.05 -19.70
N GLN A 21 5.15 -0.17 -19.90
CA GLN A 21 4.39 -0.55 -21.08
C GLN A 21 2.90 -0.54 -20.76
N LYS A 22 2.11 0.18 -21.56
CA LYS A 22 0.66 0.08 -21.54
C LYS A 22 0.27 -1.33 -22.01
N ILE A 23 -0.47 -2.06 -21.16
CA ILE A 23 -0.93 -3.41 -21.46
C ILE A 23 -2.45 -3.50 -21.66
N ALA A 24 -3.21 -2.55 -21.11
CA ALA A 24 -4.66 -2.49 -21.29
C ALA A 24 -5.20 -1.07 -21.14
N VAL A 25 -6.38 -0.83 -21.73
CA VAL A 25 -7.24 0.34 -21.51
C VAL A 25 -8.50 -0.14 -20.78
N LEU A 26 -8.85 0.50 -19.66
CA LEU A 26 -9.94 0.10 -18.78
C LEU A 26 -11.02 1.18 -18.78
N ASN A 27 -11.86 1.16 -19.82
CA ASN A 27 -12.86 2.20 -20.10
C ASN A 27 -13.98 2.26 -19.04
N GLU A 28 -14.15 1.20 -18.25
CA GLU A 28 -15.22 1.12 -17.23
C GLU A 28 -14.87 1.85 -15.93
N LEU A 29 -13.62 2.30 -15.79
CA LEU A 29 -13.12 2.98 -14.60
C LEU A 29 -13.20 4.49 -14.75
N THR A 30 -13.66 5.15 -13.70
CA THR A 30 -13.73 6.62 -13.61
C THR A 30 -12.72 7.17 -12.61
N LYS A 31 -12.65 6.54 -11.44
CA LYS A 31 -11.76 6.95 -10.35
C LYS A 31 -11.30 5.75 -9.53
N PRO A 32 -10.45 4.90 -10.08
CA PRO A 32 -9.94 3.72 -9.36
C PRO A 32 -9.12 4.14 -8.13
N GLU A 33 -9.27 3.38 -7.06
CA GLU A 33 -8.67 3.70 -5.75
C GLU A 33 -7.61 2.69 -5.33
N THR A 34 -7.82 1.40 -5.61
CA THR A 34 -6.86 0.34 -5.28
C THR A 34 -6.74 -0.65 -6.43
N LEU A 35 -5.59 -1.33 -6.50
CA LEU A 35 -5.31 -2.41 -7.43
C LEU A 35 -4.68 -3.57 -6.66
N CYS A 36 -5.24 -4.77 -6.78
CA CYS A 36 -4.61 -6.00 -6.31
C CYS A 36 -4.81 -7.13 -7.31
N MET A 37 -3.95 -8.14 -7.27
CA MET A 37 -3.90 -9.20 -8.26
C MET A 37 -3.72 -10.58 -7.62
N ASP A 38 -4.32 -11.60 -8.23
CA ASP A 38 -3.92 -12.99 -8.05
C ASP A 38 -3.34 -13.55 -9.37
N ASP A 39 -3.24 -14.86 -9.51
CA ASP A 39 -2.63 -15.48 -10.70
C ASP A 39 -3.54 -15.45 -11.93
N THR A 40 -4.84 -15.16 -11.76
CA THR A 40 -5.85 -15.27 -12.82
C THR A 40 -6.64 -13.99 -13.07
N GLN A 41 -6.73 -13.14 -12.06
CA GLN A 41 -7.58 -11.95 -12.06
C GLN A 41 -6.90 -10.78 -11.37
N TYR A 42 -7.32 -9.58 -11.69
CA TYR A 42 -7.05 -8.39 -10.90
C TYR A 42 -8.33 -7.69 -10.51
N TYR A 43 -8.27 -7.05 -9.36
CA TYR A 43 -9.40 -6.45 -8.68
C TYR A 43 -9.10 -4.97 -8.48
N ILE A 44 -10.03 -4.14 -8.91
CA ILE A 44 -9.92 -2.68 -8.80
C ILE A 44 -11.12 -2.18 -8.01
N THR A 45 -10.86 -1.35 -6.99
CA THR A 45 -11.93 -0.70 -6.24
C THR A 45 -12.17 0.70 -6.76
N GLU A 46 -13.44 1.11 -6.79
CA GLU A 46 -13.89 2.46 -7.06
C GLU A 46 -15.12 2.75 -6.20
N GLY A 47 -14.95 3.62 -5.20
CA GLY A 47 -15.99 3.87 -4.20
C GLY A 47 -16.41 2.59 -3.49
N ALA A 48 -17.68 2.19 -3.64
CA ALA A 48 -18.22 0.97 -3.05
C ALA A 48 -18.27 -0.20 -4.06
N SER A 49 -17.68 -0.06 -5.22
CA SER A 49 -17.68 -1.08 -6.28
C SER A 49 -16.34 -1.77 -6.40
N ILE A 50 -16.37 -3.05 -6.75
CA ILE A 50 -15.20 -3.87 -7.04
C ILE A 50 -15.34 -4.39 -8.46
N PHE A 51 -14.39 -4.05 -9.31
CA PHE A 51 -14.29 -4.51 -10.69
C PHE A 51 -13.33 -5.70 -10.76
N ILE A 52 -13.71 -6.76 -11.46
CA ILE A 52 -12.93 -7.97 -11.63
C ILE A 52 -12.54 -8.06 -13.11
N TYR A 53 -11.25 -8.08 -13.38
CA TYR A 53 -10.72 -8.25 -14.73
C TYR A 53 -9.96 -9.55 -14.85
N SER A 54 -10.05 -10.18 -16.01
CA SER A 54 -9.21 -11.32 -16.37
C SER A 54 -7.76 -10.87 -16.58
N PHE A 55 -6.82 -11.59 -15.98
CA PHE A 55 -5.39 -11.31 -16.19
C PHE A 55 -4.92 -11.71 -17.60
N LYS A 56 -5.61 -12.67 -18.23
CA LYS A 56 -5.21 -13.24 -19.53
C LYS A 56 -5.44 -12.27 -20.70
N ASP A 57 -6.58 -11.58 -20.72
CA ASP A 57 -7.03 -10.75 -21.85
C ASP A 57 -7.50 -9.36 -21.44
N HIS A 58 -7.33 -9.02 -20.16
CA HIS A 58 -7.64 -7.72 -19.55
C HIS A 58 -9.10 -7.28 -19.70
N LYS A 59 -10.03 -8.23 -19.90
CA LYS A 59 -11.47 -7.93 -20.02
C LYS A 59 -12.13 -7.91 -18.65
N LEU A 60 -13.10 -7.01 -18.50
CA LEU A 60 -14.00 -7.00 -17.35
C LEU A 60 -14.84 -8.31 -17.36
N VAL A 61 -14.69 -9.11 -16.30
CA VAL A 61 -15.40 -10.38 -16.13
C VAL A 61 -16.48 -10.31 -15.05
N GLY A 62 -16.47 -9.26 -14.23
CA GLY A 62 -17.47 -9.05 -13.19
C GLY A 62 -17.35 -7.71 -12.50
N LYS A 63 -18.47 -7.30 -11.91
CA LYS A 63 -18.55 -6.12 -11.04
C LYS A 63 -19.55 -6.41 -9.92
N PHE A 64 -19.21 -6.05 -8.69
CA PHE A 64 -20.11 -6.20 -7.55
C PHE A 64 -19.84 -5.13 -6.48
N GLY A 65 -20.69 -5.09 -5.46
CA GLY A 65 -20.65 -4.07 -4.43
C GLY A 65 -21.44 -2.81 -4.82
N LYS A 66 -22.01 -2.18 -3.84
CA LYS A 66 -22.70 -0.88 -3.93
C LYS A 66 -22.67 -0.16 -2.59
N ALA A 67 -22.89 1.13 -2.60
CA ALA A 67 -22.96 1.92 -1.37
C ALA A 67 -24.17 1.53 -0.52
N GLY A 68 -23.98 1.38 0.80
CA GLY A 68 -25.02 1.03 1.76
C GLY A 68 -24.47 0.29 2.97
N GLU A 69 -25.40 -0.21 3.82
CA GLU A 69 -25.09 -0.88 5.09
C GLU A 69 -25.54 -2.35 5.11
N GLY A 70 -26.29 -2.79 4.11
CA GLY A 70 -26.80 -4.17 4.01
C GLY A 70 -25.72 -5.19 3.63
N PRO A 71 -26.08 -6.49 3.58
CA PRO A 71 -25.23 -7.52 3.01
C PRO A 71 -24.82 -7.17 1.57
N ARG A 72 -23.55 -7.33 1.22
CA ARG A 72 -22.96 -6.96 -0.10
C ARG A 72 -22.91 -5.46 -0.39
N GLU A 73 -23.26 -4.63 0.58
CA GLU A 73 -23.13 -3.18 0.48
C GLU A 73 -21.94 -2.71 1.29
N PHE A 74 -21.29 -1.65 0.86
CA PHE A 74 -20.14 -1.10 1.54
C PHE A 74 -20.37 0.36 1.87
N LYS A 75 -20.03 0.76 3.08
CA LYS A 75 -20.02 2.18 3.43
C LYS A 75 -18.98 2.87 2.57
N SER A 76 -19.42 3.84 1.78
CA SER A 76 -18.50 4.74 1.12
C SER A 76 -17.71 5.48 2.20
N SER A 77 -16.42 5.50 2.05
CA SER A 77 -15.50 6.05 3.02
C SER A 77 -15.83 7.51 3.37
N LEU A 78 -16.22 7.74 4.61
CA LEU A 78 -16.37 9.09 5.17
C LEU A 78 -15.00 9.80 5.34
N ALA A 79 -13.89 9.07 5.33
CA ALA A 79 -12.57 9.58 5.72
C ALA A 79 -11.45 9.35 4.69
N GLY A 80 -11.77 9.05 3.43
CA GLY A 80 -10.74 8.74 2.43
C GLY A 80 -10.14 7.33 2.54
N TYR A 81 -10.77 6.45 3.31
CA TYR A 81 -10.38 5.04 3.37
C TYR A 81 -11.10 4.26 2.28
N ASN A 82 -10.34 3.69 1.39
CA ASN A 82 -10.84 2.91 0.28
C ASN A 82 -11.21 1.49 0.74
N LEU A 83 -12.04 0.81 -0.04
CA LEU A 83 -12.18 -0.63 0.13
C LEU A 83 -10.83 -1.30 -0.13
N HIS A 84 -10.48 -2.25 0.73
CA HIS A 84 -9.30 -3.09 0.50
C HIS A 84 -9.73 -4.50 0.18
N VAL A 85 -9.34 -4.96 -1.00
CA VAL A 85 -9.55 -6.33 -1.47
C VAL A 85 -8.26 -7.10 -1.29
N GLN A 86 -8.33 -8.22 -0.57
CA GLN A 86 -7.23 -9.18 -0.46
C GLN A 86 -7.66 -10.49 -1.14
N PRO A 87 -7.07 -10.84 -2.30
CA PRO A 87 -7.28 -12.12 -2.90
C PRO A 87 -6.65 -13.22 -2.06
N MET A 88 -7.48 -14.19 -1.66
CA MET A 88 -7.06 -15.42 -1.00
C MET A 88 -7.08 -16.57 -2.02
N CYS A 89 -6.66 -17.77 -1.63
CA CYS A 89 -6.61 -18.92 -2.52
C CYS A 89 -7.97 -19.15 -3.24
N ASN A 90 -9.08 -19.20 -2.48
CA ASN A 90 -10.40 -19.57 -3.02
C ASN A 90 -11.46 -18.46 -2.89
N HIS A 91 -11.15 -17.32 -2.28
CA HIS A 91 -12.10 -16.25 -2.02
C HIS A 91 -11.43 -14.89 -1.95
N LEU A 92 -12.22 -13.84 -1.87
CA LEU A 92 -11.80 -12.47 -1.63
C LEU A 92 -12.16 -12.10 -0.20
N LEU A 93 -11.22 -11.46 0.48
CA LEU A 93 -11.43 -10.80 1.75
C LEU A 93 -11.55 -9.30 1.50
N ILE A 94 -12.67 -8.69 1.90
CA ILE A 94 -12.95 -7.29 1.61
C ILE A 94 -13.13 -6.54 2.91
N ASN A 95 -12.23 -5.59 3.14
CA ASN A 95 -12.31 -4.69 4.28
C ASN A 95 -13.11 -3.45 3.91
N SER A 96 -14.14 -3.17 4.67
CA SER A 96 -14.86 -1.89 4.68
C SER A 96 -14.79 -1.25 6.07
N MET A 97 -15.41 -0.09 6.25
CA MET A 97 -15.34 0.66 7.52
C MET A 97 -15.81 -0.12 8.75
N ASP A 98 -16.84 -0.94 8.60
CA ASP A 98 -17.57 -1.55 9.71
C ASP A 98 -17.67 -3.06 9.63
N LYS A 99 -17.11 -3.67 8.59
CA LYS A 99 -17.17 -5.11 8.40
C LYS A 99 -16.06 -5.67 7.53
N LEU A 100 -15.81 -6.95 7.73
CA LEU A 100 -14.98 -7.80 6.94
C LEU A 100 -15.86 -8.78 6.17
N SER A 101 -15.87 -8.70 4.86
CA SER A 101 -16.76 -9.49 4.02
C SER A 101 -15.98 -10.51 3.19
N PHE A 102 -16.58 -11.69 3.01
CA PHE A 102 -16.00 -12.79 2.26
C PHE A 102 -16.83 -13.03 1.01
N PHE A 103 -16.18 -13.08 -0.14
CA PHE A 103 -16.80 -13.32 -1.44
C PHE A 103 -16.06 -14.40 -2.20
N LYS A 104 -16.75 -15.19 -3.04
CA LYS A 104 -16.06 -15.97 -4.06
C LYS A 104 -15.35 -15.04 -5.04
N LYS A 105 -14.37 -15.54 -5.79
CA LYS A 105 -13.62 -14.76 -6.77
C LYS A 105 -14.48 -14.20 -7.92
N ASN A 106 -15.68 -14.73 -8.12
CA ASN A 106 -16.65 -14.22 -9.08
C ASN A 106 -17.61 -13.14 -8.51
N GLY A 107 -17.40 -12.72 -7.25
CA GLY A 107 -18.25 -11.71 -6.58
C GLY A 107 -19.49 -12.28 -5.88
N GLU A 108 -19.65 -13.59 -5.79
CA GLU A 108 -20.72 -14.22 -5.01
C GLU A 108 -20.43 -14.10 -3.50
N PHE A 109 -21.38 -13.58 -2.73
CA PHE A 109 -21.27 -13.39 -1.29
C PHE A 109 -21.20 -14.73 -0.54
N ILE A 110 -20.31 -14.83 0.45
CA ILE A 110 -20.17 -15.98 1.33
C ILE A 110 -20.67 -15.65 2.73
N LYS A 111 -20.04 -14.69 3.42
CA LYS A 111 -20.37 -14.25 4.77
C LYS A 111 -19.74 -12.89 5.07
N GLU A 112 -20.16 -12.31 6.18
CA GLU A 112 -19.49 -11.12 6.73
C GLU A 112 -19.34 -11.23 8.24
N LEU A 113 -18.33 -10.55 8.76
CA LEU A 113 -18.07 -10.34 10.18
C LEU A 113 -18.18 -8.83 10.45
N LYS A 114 -18.91 -8.47 11.49
CA LYS A 114 -18.96 -7.08 11.96
C LYS A 114 -17.59 -6.72 12.55
N ALA A 115 -16.95 -5.70 12.01
CA ALA A 115 -15.70 -5.21 12.57
C ALA A 115 -15.96 -4.39 13.84
N PRO A 116 -15.07 -4.44 14.83
CA PRO A 116 -15.13 -3.51 15.95
C PRO A 116 -15.05 -2.08 15.42
N THR A 117 -16.02 -1.25 15.77
CA THR A 117 -16.06 0.15 15.32
C THR A 117 -14.99 0.95 16.06
N SER A 118 -13.87 1.18 15.42
CA SER A 118 -12.78 2.01 15.94
C SER A 118 -12.65 3.36 15.22
N GLY A 119 -13.63 3.71 14.35
CA GLY A 119 -13.58 4.94 13.56
C GLY A 119 -12.65 4.90 12.34
N MET A 120 -11.98 3.76 12.10
CA MET A 120 -11.20 3.50 10.88
C MET A 120 -11.38 2.03 10.45
N PRO A 121 -11.16 1.71 9.15
CA PRO A 121 -11.13 0.33 8.69
C PRO A 121 -10.05 -0.46 9.42
N GLY A 122 -10.38 -1.67 9.87
CA GLY A 122 -9.42 -2.54 10.55
C GLY A 122 -8.30 -3.07 9.66
N MET A 123 -8.45 -2.97 8.34
CA MET A 123 -7.52 -3.50 7.34
C MET A 123 -7.07 -4.93 7.65
N TYR A 124 -8.02 -5.76 8.03
CA TYR A 124 -7.76 -7.13 8.46
C TYR A 124 -7.15 -7.96 7.34
N LYS A 125 -6.08 -8.70 7.68
CA LYS A 125 -5.45 -9.70 6.82
C LYS A 125 -5.47 -11.03 7.54
N SER A 126 -5.81 -12.12 6.82
CA SER A 126 -5.88 -13.46 7.39
C SER A 126 -4.49 -14.00 7.72
N ILE A 127 -4.36 -14.62 8.89
CA ILE A 127 -3.17 -15.36 9.34
C ILE A 127 -3.61 -16.66 10.01
N GLY A 128 -3.55 -17.78 9.29
CA GLY A 128 -4.14 -19.05 9.74
C GLY A 128 -5.64 -18.91 9.95
N ASP A 129 -6.11 -19.22 11.14
CA ASP A 129 -7.50 -19.06 11.60
C ASP A 129 -7.79 -17.70 12.24
N LYS A 130 -6.78 -16.85 12.39
CA LYS A 130 -6.82 -15.53 12.99
C LYS A 130 -6.72 -14.40 11.95
N PHE A 131 -6.75 -13.16 12.45
CA PHE A 131 -6.51 -11.97 11.65
C PHE A 131 -5.45 -11.08 12.31
N ALA A 132 -4.62 -10.44 11.50
CA ALA A 132 -3.92 -9.24 11.91
C ALA A 132 -4.67 -8.02 11.35
N GLY A 133 -4.70 -6.92 12.10
CA GLY A 133 -5.46 -5.73 11.68
C GLY A 133 -5.14 -4.50 12.50
N LEU A 134 -5.72 -3.37 12.06
CA LEU A 134 -5.54 -2.07 12.69
C LEU A 134 -6.67 -1.75 13.69
N ALA A 135 -6.33 -1.01 14.74
CA ALA A 135 -7.29 -0.41 15.63
C ALA A 135 -6.83 0.99 16.08
N LEU A 136 -7.78 1.94 16.17
CA LEU A 136 -7.53 3.24 16.79
C LEU A 136 -7.49 3.07 18.32
N LYS A 137 -6.59 3.82 18.92
CA LYS A 137 -6.39 3.89 20.37
C LYS A 137 -6.31 5.35 20.80
N ALA A 138 -7.16 5.75 21.73
CA ALA A 138 -7.01 7.02 22.41
C ALA A 138 -5.83 6.92 23.40
N ALA A 139 -5.02 7.96 23.49
CA ALA A 139 -3.99 8.10 24.50
C ALA A 139 -4.33 9.24 25.46
N ASP A 140 -3.79 9.17 26.69
CA ASP A 140 -4.18 10.03 27.82
C ASP A 140 -3.84 11.52 27.64
N ASP A 141 -3.02 11.87 26.63
CA ASP A 141 -2.48 13.22 26.38
C ASP A 141 -3.10 13.92 25.18
N GLN A 142 -4.37 13.66 24.84
CA GLN A 142 -5.05 14.10 23.61
C GLN A 142 -4.35 13.62 22.34
N SER A 143 -3.57 12.57 22.43
CA SER A 143 -2.99 11.91 21.26
C SER A 143 -3.86 10.74 20.80
N MET A 144 -3.71 10.41 19.50
CA MET A 144 -4.33 9.23 18.89
C MET A 144 -3.23 8.33 18.36
N ALA A 145 -3.37 7.05 18.60
CA ALA A 145 -2.48 6.04 18.05
C ALA A 145 -3.25 5.03 17.21
N VAL A 146 -2.56 4.45 16.22
CA VAL A 146 -3.02 3.25 15.53
C VAL A 146 -2.17 2.09 16.00
N SER A 147 -2.81 1.01 16.39
CA SER A 147 -2.13 -0.22 16.77
C SER A 147 -2.35 -1.32 15.74
N ILE A 148 -1.34 -2.17 15.56
CA ILE A 148 -1.44 -3.43 14.83
C ILE A 148 -1.70 -4.52 15.86
N ASN A 149 -2.76 -5.28 15.66
CA ASN A 149 -3.23 -6.25 16.62
C ASN A 149 -3.49 -7.60 15.96
N ILE A 150 -3.45 -8.65 16.76
CA ILE A 150 -3.96 -9.98 16.42
C ILE A 150 -5.38 -10.08 16.95
N PHE A 151 -6.27 -10.60 16.13
CA PHE A 151 -7.68 -10.82 16.41
C PHE A 151 -8.00 -12.31 16.18
N ASN A 152 -8.93 -12.85 16.96
CA ASN A 152 -9.45 -14.18 16.74
C ASN A 152 -10.40 -14.23 15.51
N GLU A 153 -10.98 -15.40 15.25
CA GLU A 153 -11.92 -15.64 14.14
C GLU A 153 -13.19 -14.78 14.18
N LYS A 154 -13.53 -14.21 15.36
CA LYS A 154 -14.68 -13.31 15.58
C LYS A 154 -14.31 -11.84 15.54
N LEU A 155 -13.08 -11.50 15.20
CA LEU A 155 -12.49 -10.15 15.24
C LEU A 155 -12.43 -9.55 16.67
N GLU A 156 -12.34 -10.39 17.69
CA GLU A 156 -12.05 -9.95 19.06
C GLU A 156 -10.52 -9.81 19.20
N LYS A 157 -10.08 -8.68 19.78
CA LYS A 157 -8.65 -8.39 19.96
C LYS A 157 -8.04 -9.34 20.99
N GLU A 158 -6.99 -10.06 20.58
CA GLU A 158 -6.21 -10.94 21.47
C GLU A 158 -4.93 -10.26 21.94
N LYS A 159 -4.21 -9.58 21.03
CA LYS A 159 -2.89 -9.03 21.35
C LYS A 159 -2.57 -7.81 20.50
N GLU A 160 -1.93 -6.82 21.10
CA GLU A 160 -1.26 -5.71 20.42
C GLU A 160 0.19 -6.07 20.15
N ILE A 161 0.65 -5.89 18.91
CA ILE A 161 2.04 -6.19 18.51
C ILE A 161 2.84 -4.93 18.17
N SER A 162 2.18 -3.84 17.84
CA SER A 162 2.83 -2.55 17.55
C SER A 162 1.84 -1.40 17.70
N SER A 163 2.34 -0.19 17.94
CA SER A 163 1.52 1.02 18.06
C SER A 163 2.27 2.24 17.52
N TYR A 164 1.54 3.14 16.83
CA TYR A 164 2.08 4.32 16.16
C TYR A 164 1.23 5.54 16.52
N LYS A 165 1.86 6.63 16.91
CA LYS A 165 1.16 7.88 17.20
C LYS A 165 0.78 8.59 15.90
N LEU A 166 -0.53 8.87 15.71
CA LEU A 166 -1.07 9.65 14.59
C LEU A 166 -1.16 11.14 14.93
N LEU A 167 -1.69 11.45 16.10
CA LEU A 167 -1.81 12.80 16.63
C LEU A 167 -0.89 12.94 17.83
N GLN A 168 -0.17 14.05 17.90
CA GLN A 168 0.67 14.40 19.03
C GLN A 168 0.23 15.78 19.55
N HIS A 169 -0.32 15.83 20.74
CA HIS A 169 -0.79 17.09 21.36
C HIS A 169 -1.66 17.96 20.43
N GLY A 170 -2.65 17.33 19.76
CA GLY A 170 -3.55 18.01 18.83
C GLY A 170 -2.93 18.43 17.48
N SER A 171 -1.67 18.06 17.21
CA SER A 171 -1.00 18.34 15.94
C SER A 171 -0.96 17.11 15.04
N LEU A 172 -1.22 17.32 13.75
CA LEU A 172 -0.96 16.34 12.68
C LEU A 172 0.49 16.47 12.25
N VAL A 173 1.26 15.39 12.34
CA VAL A 173 2.68 15.40 12.00
C VAL A 173 2.93 14.72 10.66
N PHE A 174 3.47 15.45 9.68
CA PHE A 174 3.78 14.95 8.35
C PHE A 174 5.30 14.94 8.06
N PRO A 175 5.79 14.01 7.23
CA PRO A 175 5.09 12.82 6.69
C PRO A 175 4.65 11.88 7.80
N VAL A 176 3.46 11.28 7.61
CA VAL A 176 2.96 10.30 8.57
C VAL A 176 3.77 9.01 8.43
N ALA A 177 4.34 8.52 9.52
CA ALA A 177 4.78 7.13 9.59
C ALA A 177 3.52 6.28 9.79
N SER A 178 3.03 5.69 8.72
CA SER A 178 1.83 4.84 8.77
C SER A 178 2.17 3.45 9.30
N PRO A 179 1.28 2.85 10.09
CA PRO A 179 1.43 1.45 10.45
C PRO A 179 1.33 0.60 9.17
N LEU A 180 2.42 -0.06 8.83
CA LEU A 180 2.52 -0.93 7.67
C LEU A 180 2.60 -2.37 8.13
N PHE A 181 1.79 -3.25 7.58
CA PHE A 181 1.94 -4.67 7.83
C PHE A 181 1.50 -5.51 6.64
N GLU A 182 2.19 -6.62 6.44
CA GLU A 182 1.88 -7.65 5.45
C GLU A 182 1.89 -9.04 6.10
N ILE A 183 1.15 -9.96 5.49
CA ILE A 183 1.09 -11.37 5.93
C ILE A 183 1.66 -12.25 4.83
N LYS A 184 2.60 -13.11 5.21
CA LYS A 184 3.14 -14.16 4.34
C LYS A 184 3.55 -15.36 5.16
N ASN A 185 3.19 -16.57 4.72
CA ASN A 185 3.60 -17.84 5.34
C ASN A 185 3.35 -17.89 6.87
N ASN A 186 2.17 -17.45 7.33
CA ASN A 186 1.81 -17.31 8.75
C ASN A 186 2.76 -16.42 9.58
N LEU A 187 3.44 -15.49 8.91
CA LEU A 187 4.25 -14.46 9.55
C LEU A 187 3.63 -13.08 9.31
N ILE A 188 3.76 -12.20 10.29
CA ILE A 188 3.34 -10.80 10.23
C ILE A 188 4.61 -9.95 10.10
N PHE A 189 4.75 -9.26 9.00
CA PHE A 189 5.79 -8.28 8.75
C PHE A 189 5.26 -6.92 9.14
N VAL A 190 5.96 -6.19 10.00
CA VAL A 190 5.51 -4.91 10.57
C VAL A 190 6.58 -3.86 10.34
N GLY A 191 6.25 -2.80 9.61
CA GLY A 191 7.10 -1.64 9.35
C GLY A 191 6.37 -0.33 9.69
N GLY A 192 6.88 0.79 9.19
CA GLY A 192 6.27 2.12 9.37
C GLY A 192 6.86 2.94 10.50
N GLU A 193 8.03 2.57 11.01
CA GLU A 193 8.84 3.37 11.93
C GLU A 193 9.68 4.42 11.17
N GLU A 194 10.36 5.28 11.93
CA GLU A 194 11.21 6.34 11.35
C GLU A 194 12.45 5.77 10.65
N ASP A 195 12.96 4.64 11.14
CA ASP A 195 14.15 4.00 10.65
C ASP A 195 13.81 2.84 9.70
N PHE A 196 14.79 2.37 8.96
CA PHE A 196 14.63 1.22 8.07
C PHE A 196 14.59 -0.07 8.90
N ASN A 197 13.36 -0.43 9.30
CA ASN A 197 13.10 -1.55 10.18
C ASN A 197 11.78 -2.24 9.82
N ILE A 198 11.84 -3.55 9.53
CA ILE A 198 10.66 -4.42 9.35
C ILE A 198 10.79 -5.54 10.36
N ARG A 199 9.96 -5.56 11.39
CA ARG A 199 9.92 -6.59 12.42
C ARG A 199 9.03 -7.74 11.94
N ILE A 200 9.44 -8.97 12.23
CA ILE A 200 8.75 -10.19 11.81
C ILE A 200 8.23 -10.92 13.04
N PHE A 201 6.93 -11.19 13.06
CA PHE A 201 6.22 -11.84 14.15
C PHE A 201 5.55 -13.14 13.67
N ASN A 202 5.39 -14.11 14.57
CA ASN A 202 4.52 -15.26 14.32
C ASN A 202 3.04 -14.92 14.59
N ALA A 203 2.13 -15.87 14.33
CA ALA A 203 0.68 -15.71 14.54
C ALA A 203 0.28 -15.50 16.02
N ASP A 204 1.15 -15.79 16.98
CA ASP A 204 0.92 -15.51 18.41
C ASP A 204 1.49 -14.15 18.84
N GLY A 205 2.03 -13.38 17.89
CA GLY A 205 2.61 -12.06 18.13
C GLY A 205 3.91 -12.11 18.92
N LYS A 206 4.70 -13.19 18.78
CA LYS A 206 6.07 -13.23 19.25
C LYS A 206 6.97 -12.73 18.13
N GLN A 207 7.79 -11.73 18.41
CA GLN A 207 8.80 -11.27 17.46
C GLN A 207 9.87 -12.35 17.28
N LEU A 208 10.14 -12.71 16.03
CA LEU A 208 11.12 -13.71 15.64
C LEU A 208 12.42 -13.08 15.17
N SER A 209 12.34 -12.04 14.34
CA SER A 209 13.48 -11.36 13.74
C SER A 209 13.11 -9.94 13.31
N ALA A 210 14.07 -9.24 12.71
CA ALA A 210 13.85 -7.95 12.06
C ALA A 210 14.80 -7.77 10.87
N ILE A 211 14.32 -7.10 9.83
CA ILE A 211 15.12 -6.62 8.70
C ILE A 211 15.48 -5.17 9.00
N THR A 212 16.75 -4.90 9.20
CA THR A 212 17.25 -3.56 9.49
C THR A 212 18.31 -3.16 8.48
N ARG A 213 18.39 -1.86 8.21
CA ARG A 213 19.43 -1.30 7.34
C ARG A 213 19.81 0.08 7.82
N GLU A 214 21.09 0.39 7.83
CA GLU A 214 21.52 1.77 7.93
C GLU A 214 21.06 2.53 6.69
N TYR A 215 20.26 3.58 6.88
CA TYR A 215 19.64 4.34 5.80
C TYR A 215 19.83 5.84 6.01
N LYS A 216 20.43 6.50 5.02
CA LYS A 216 20.57 7.96 5.05
C LYS A 216 19.23 8.61 4.83
N LYS A 217 18.66 9.18 5.88
CA LYS A 217 17.35 9.86 5.87
C LYS A 217 17.32 10.98 4.83
N ILE A 218 16.14 11.19 4.25
CA ILE A 218 15.87 12.19 3.22
C ILE A 218 15.13 13.34 3.87
N LYS A 219 15.63 14.57 3.70
CA LYS A 219 14.96 15.77 4.22
C LYS A 219 13.62 16.01 3.54
N VAL A 220 12.63 16.41 4.33
CA VAL A 220 11.34 16.88 3.81
C VAL A 220 11.56 18.21 3.09
N THR A 221 11.14 18.27 1.83
CA THR A 221 11.35 19.43 0.95
C THR A 221 10.19 20.42 1.03
N GLU A 222 10.43 21.68 0.66
CA GLU A 222 9.36 22.67 0.53
C GLU A 222 8.36 22.29 -0.58
N GLU A 223 8.82 21.60 -1.62
CA GLU A 223 7.96 21.05 -2.67
C GLU A 223 6.92 20.08 -2.08
N TYR A 224 7.37 19.16 -1.20
CA TYR A 224 6.46 18.24 -0.52
C TYR A 224 5.45 18.99 0.37
N LYS A 225 5.91 19.98 1.15
CA LYS A 225 5.04 20.75 2.04
C LYS A 225 3.97 21.51 1.27
N ASN A 226 4.36 22.17 0.18
CA ASN A 226 3.43 22.87 -0.70
C ASN A 226 2.46 21.90 -1.40
N GLY A 227 2.99 20.80 -1.93
CA GLY A 227 2.19 19.74 -2.55
C GLY A 227 1.15 19.14 -1.61
N LEU A 228 1.48 18.99 -0.31
CA LEU A 228 0.54 18.53 0.70
C LEU A 228 -0.69 19.47 0.81
N PHE A 229 -0.45 20.78 0.90
CA PHE A 229 -1.55 21.74 0.99
C PHE A 229 -2.36 21.83 -0.31
N GLU A 230 -1.71 21.67 -1.46
CA GLU A 230 -2.42 21.59 -2.75
C GLU A 230 -3.28 20.34 -2.85
N ALA A 231 -2.81 19.18 -2.34
CA ALA A 231 -3.61 17.96 -2.25
C ALA A 231 -4.86 18.18 -1.37
N PHE A 232 -4.70 18.82 -0.20
CA PHE A 232 -5.83 19.14 0.67
C PHE A 232 -6.81 20.14 0.05
N LYS A 233 -6.36 21.12 -0.72
CA LYS A 233 -7.23 22.06 -1.45
C LYS A 233 -8.06 21.37 -2.52
N ARG A 234 -7.48 20.39 -3.23
CA ARG A 234 -8.17 19.61 -4.26
C ARG A 234 -9.19 18.63 -3.70
N ASN A 235 -8.97 18.14 -2.49
CA ASN A 235 -9.87 17.19 -1.85
C ASN A 235 -11.14 17.91 -1.33
N PRO A 236 -12.36 17.57 -1.82
CA PRO A 236 -13.61 18.21 -1.41
C PRO A 236 -13.87 18.21 0.09
N ARG A 237 -13.32 17.24 0.83
CA ARG A 237 -13.51 17.09 2.28
C ARG A 237 -12.62 18.02 3.10
N THR A 238 -11.46 18.39 2.58
CA THR A 238 -10.48 19.19 3.32
C THR A 238 -10.34 20.61 2.79
N LYS A 239 -10.85 20.90 1.57
CA LYS A 239 -10.72 22.23 0.95
C LYS A 239 -11.24 23.40 1.81
N GLY A 240 -12.29 23.16 2.61
CA GLY A 240 -12.86 24.17 3.53
C GLY A 240 -12.09 24.30 4.86
N MET A 241 -11.08 23.46 5.11
CA MET A 241 -10.36 23.38 6.37
C MET A 241 -8.90 23.85 6.26
N ILE A 242 -8.48 24.41 5.14
CA ILE A 242 -7.06 24.71 4.85
C ILE A 242 -6.42 25.59 5.94
N ASP A 243 -7.11 26.64 6.38
CA ASP A 243 -6.57 27.54 7.40
C ASP A 243 -6.45 26.87 8.77
N TYR A 244 -7.34 25.95 9.09
CA TYR A 244 -7.23 25.11 10.27
C TYR A 244 -6.10 24.10 10.14
N LEU A 245 -6.00 23.40 9.00
CA LEU A 245 -4.92 22.43 8.73
C LEU A 245 -3.53 23.08 8.80
N LYS A 246 -3.36 24.29 8.28
CA LYS A 246 -2.11 25.04 8.39
C LYS A 246 -1.68 25.31 9.84
N LYS A 247 -2.65 25.44 10.76
CA LYS A 247 -2.35 25.70 12.18
C LYS A 247 -1.93 24.43 12.93
N ILE A 248 -2.49 23.29 12.57
CA ILE A 248 -2.29 22.02 13.30
C ILE A 248 -1.23 21.12 12.67
N ILE A 249 -0.89 21.32 11.38
CA ILE A 249 0.13 20.50 10.71
C ILE A 249 1.52 20.95 11.12
N LYS A 250 2.31 19.97 11.55
CA LYS A 250 3.74 20.09 11.78
C LYS A 250 4.49 19.17 10.83
N PHE A 251 5.65 19.61 10.36
CA PHE A 251 6.48 18.81 9.49
C PHE A 251 7.68 18.24 10.25
N LYS A 252 7.96 16.96 10.00
CA LYS A 252 9.21 16.34 10.39
C LYS A 252 10.37 16.91 9.57
N GLU A 253 11.57 16.81 10.08
CA GLU A 253 12.78 17.20 9.33
C GLU A 253 13.07 16.20 8.21
N TYR A 254 12.77 14.90 8.43
CA TYR A 254 13.07 13.81 7.51
C TYR A 254 11.82 12.99 7.21
N PHE A 255 11.80 12.40 6.00
CA PHE A 255 10.88 11.33 5.67
C PHE A 255 11.20 10.07 6.48
N PRO A 256 10.19 9.21 6.78
CA PRO A 256 10.46 7.84 7.22
C PRO A 256 11.35 7.11 6.20
N ALA A 257 12.16 6.17 6.67
CA ALA A 257 13.06 5.43 5.79
C ALA A 257 12.32 4.52 4.79
N ILE A 258 11.16 4.00 5.21
CA ILE A 258 10.30 3.12 4.41
C ILE A 258 9.01 3.87 4.08
N GLN A 259 8.66 3.94 2.79
CA GLN A 259 7.41 4.53 2.35
C GLN A 259 6.24 3.55 2.57
N LEU A 260 6.43 2.33 2.09
CA LEU A 260 5.57 1.16 2.30
C LEU A 260 6.39 -0.09 1.97
N PHE A 261 5.78 -1.27 2.09
CA PHE A 261 6.35 -2.48 1.49
C PHE A 261 5.24 -3.41 1.01
N LEU A 262 5.56 -4.21 0.02
CA LEU A 262 4.70 -5.23 -0.56
C LEU A 262 5.44 -6.56 -0.52
N ILE A 263 4.69 -7.65 -0.36
CA ILE A 263 5.26 -9.00 -0.43
C ILE A 263 4.59 -9.74 -1.58
N ASP A 264 5.42 -10.18 -2.53
CA ASP A 264 4.99 -11.05 -3.61
C ASP A 264 5.94 -12.24 -3.71
N ASN A 265 5.37 -13.45 -3.78
CA ASN A 265 6.11 -14.69 -3.65
C ASN A 265 6.95 -14.68 -2.36
N ASP A 266 8.25 -14.90 -2.45
CA ASP A 266 9.16 -14.88 -1.30
C ASP A 266 10.07 -13.63 -1.32
N LYS A 267 9.55 -12.51 -1.84
CA LYS A 267 10.28 -11.24 -1.93
C LYS A 267 9.50 -10.11 -1.28
N ILE A 268 10.23 -9.25 -0.58
CA ILE A 268 9.74 -8.02 0.02
C ILE A 268 10.28 -6.86 -0.81
N TYR A 269 9.36 -6.06 -1.33
CA TYR A 269 9.64 -4.87 -2.13
C TYR A 269 9.40 -3.63 -1.30
N ILE A 270 10.43 -2.83 -1.09
CA ILE A 270 10.43 -1.71 -0.13
C ILE A 270 10.77 -0.41 -0.88
N PRO A 271 9.79 0.33 -1.43
CA PRO A 271 10.03 1.66 -1.96
C PRO A 271 10.36 2.65 -0.84
N THR A 272 11.25 3.57 -1.15
CA THR A 272 11.64 4.68 -0.28
C THR A 272 11.25 6.02 -0.90
N TYR A 273 11.48 7.11 -0.19
CA TYR A 273 11.25 8.46 -0.72
C TYR A 273 12.41 8.99 -1.58
N ARG A 274 13.50 8.23 -1.71
CA ARG A 274 14.62 8.62 -2.57
C ARG A 274 14.25 8.47 -4.03
N LYS A 275 14.67 9.47 -4.82
CA LYS A 275 14.51 9.46 -6.27
C LYS A 275 15.85 9.62 -6.96
N GLN A 276 15.96 9.00 -8.12
CA GLN A 276 17.03 9.23 -9.07
C GLN A 276 16.41 9.35 -10.48
N ASN A 277 16.66 10.45 -11.18
CA ASN A 277 16.08 10.73 -12.50
C ASN A 277 14.53 10.62 -12.55
N GLY A 278 13.87 10.90 -11.45
CA GLY A 278 12.41 10.80 -11.32
C GLY A 278 11.89 9.45 -10.83
N ASP A 279 12.68 8.40 -10.89
CA ASP A 279 12.33 7.06 -10.44
C ASP A 279 12.58 6.87 -8.95
N TYR A 280 11.72 6.11 -8.27
CA TYR A 280 11.82 5.84 -6.84
C TYR A 280 12.75 4.66 -6.55
N GLU A 281 13.61 4.83 -5.54
CA GLU A 281 14.46 3.76 -5.02
C GLU A 281 13.59 2.64 -4.43
N LEU A 282 13.92 1.40 -4.78
CA LEU A 282 13.30 0.18 -4.29
C LEU A 282 14.37 -0.78 -3.78
N PHE A 283 14.27 -1.19 -2.53
CA PHE A 283 15.04 -2.30 -1.99
C PHE A 283 14.26 -3.61 -2.10
N ILE A 284 14.94 -4.69 -2.45
CA ILE A 284 14.36 -6.02 -2.54
C ILE A 284 15.11 -6.94 -1.58
N TYR A 285 14.34 -7.58 -0.69
CA TYR A 285 14.80 -8.61 0.23
C TYR A 285 14.04 -9.91 -0.02
N ASP A 286 14.57 -11.04 0.41
CA ASP A 286 13.75 -12.23 0.59
C ASP A 286 13.00 -12.17 1.94
N THR A 287 12.06 -13.10 2.13
CA THR A 287 11.25 -13.15 3.36
C THR A 287 12.05 -13.58 4.60
N ASP A 288 13.26 -14.10 4.42
CA ASP A 288 14.20 -14.40 5.50
C ASP A 288 15.04 -13.19 5.92
N GLY A 289 14.88 -12.07 5.20
CA GLY A 289 15.55 -10.80 5.48
C GLY A 289 16.89 -10.59 4.79
N LYS A 290 17.27 -11.46 3.86
CA LYS A 290 18.50 -11.31 3.08
C LYS A 290 18.29 -10.27 1.99
N PHE A 291 19.17 -9.28 1.90
CA PHE A 291 19.20 -8.30 0.82
C PHE A 291 19.48 -8.97 -0.53
N ILE A 292 18.63 -8.71 -1.52
CA ILE A 292 18.79 -9.22 -2.89
C ILE A 292 19.42 -8.15 -3.77
N ARG A 293 18.74 -6.98 -3.91
CA ARG A 293 19.21 -5.87 -4.74
C ARG A 293 18.47 -4.56 -4.45
N GLN A 294 19.00 -3.50 -5.04
CA GLN A 294 18.40 -2.17 -5.11
C GLN A 294 18.19 -1.82 -6.57
N VAL A 295 17.01 -1.27 -6.88
CA VAL A 295 16.63 -0.81 -8.22
C VAL A 295 15.89 0.52 -8.13
N TYR A 296 15.57 1.14 -9.26
CA TYR A 296 14.73 2.32 -9.34
C TYR A 296 13.50 2.03 -10.20
N LEU A 297 12.33 2.50 -9.77
CA LEU A 297 11.05 2.24 -10.43
C LEU A 297 10.33 3.54 -10.77
N PRO A 298 9.72 3.63 -11.97
CA PRO A 298 8.98 4.80 -12.42
C PRO A 298 7.57 4.87 -11.82
N LEU A 299 7.47 4.90 -10.48
CA LEU A 299 6.20 5.04 -9.79
C LEU A 299 5.56 6.40 -10.08
N LYS A 300 4.31 6.39 -10.53
CA LYS A 300 3.50 7.59 -10.75
C LYS A 300 2.65 7.91 -9.52
N TYR A 301 2.41 9.18 -9.32
CA TYR A 301 1.64 9.72 -8.20
C TYR A 301 0.56 10.64 -8.71
N ILE A 302 -0.62 10.59 -8.10
CA ILE A 302 -1.72 11.55 -8.29
C ILE A 302 -1.34 12.86 -7.60
N ASP A 303 -0.79 12.76 -6.40
CA ASP A 303 -0.24 13.88 -5.63
C ASP A 303 0.78 13.37 -4.60
N VAL A 304 1.32 14.25 -3.77
CA VAL A 304 2.37 13.90 -2.79
C VAL A 304 1.94 12.91 -1.71
N LEU A 305 0.63 12.68 -1.55
CA LEU A 305 0.05 11.75 -0.57
C LEU A 305 -0.36 10.42 -1.19
N GLN A 306 -0.70 10.43 -2.49
CA GLN A 306 -1.38 9.32 -3.11
C GLN A 306 -0.64 8.86 -4.38
N PRO A 307 0.02 7.70 -4.35
CA PRO A 307 0.46 7.06 -5.59
C PRO A 307 -0.75 6.66 -6.43
N CYS A 308 -0.58 6.62 -7.75
CA CYS A 308 -1.53 5.93 -8.62
C CYS A 308 -1.66 4.48 -8.13
N PRO A 309 -2.87 3.87 -8.17
CA PRO A 309 -3.05 2.51 -7.66
C PRO A 309 -2.07 1.53 -8.30
N TYR A 310 -1.33 0.78 -7.49
CA TYR A 310 -0.33 -0.15 -7.99
C TYR A 310 -0.21 -1.41 -7.13
N THR A 311 0.37 -2.43 -7.72
CA THR A 311 0.75 -3.68 -7.06
C THR A 311 1.98 -4.29 -7.72
N ILE A 312 2.62 -5.22 -7.05
CA ILE A 312 3.72 -6.03 -7.62
C ILE A 312 3.26 -7.47 -7.66
N LYS A 313 3.40 -8.11 -8.83
CA LYS A 313 3.09 -9.52 -9.02
C LYS A 313 4.12 -10.17 -9.93
N ASN A 314 4.69 -11.29 -9.49
CA ASN A 314 5.73 -12.05 -10.22
C ASN A 314 6.94 -11.19 -10.65
N GLY A 315 7.33 -10.23 -9.80
CA GLY A 315 8.45 -9.32 -10.11
C GLY A 315 8.13 -8.26 -11.16
N ILE A 316 6.85 -8.02 -11.44
CA ILE A 316 6.36 -6.97 -12.33
C ILE A 316 5.57 -5.97 -11.51
N LEU A 317 5.89 -4.69 -11.67
CA LEU A 317 5.07 -3.59 -11.16
C LEU A 317 3.92 -3.36 -12.13
N TYR A 318 2.69 -3.40 -11.62
CA TYR A 318 1.47 -3.00 -12.33
C TYR A 318 0.94 -1.73 -11.71
N GLN A 319 0.61 -0.73 -12.53
CA GLN A 319 0.09 0.55 -12.08
C GLN A 319 -1.03 1.06 -12.99
N LEU A 320 -2.09 1.60 -12.38
CA LEU A 320 -3.14 2.30 -13.10
C LEU A 320 -2.71 3.76 -13.30
N ILE A 321 -2.72 4.22 -14.54
CA ILE A 321 -2.34 5.58 -14.91
C ILE A 321 -3.48 6.18 -15.72
N GLU A 322 -3.92 7.37 -15.36
CA GLU A 322 -4.93 8.13 -16.11
C GLU A 322 -4.30 8.70 -17.39
N ASN A 323 -4.92 8.44 -18.52
CA ASN A 323 -4.64 9.11 -19.77
C ASN A 323 -5.58 10.29 -19.87
N GLU A 324 -5.10 11.47 -19.47
CA GLU A 324 -5.92 12.71 -19.42
C GLU A 324 -6.42 13.15 -20.79
N GLU A 325 -5.71 12.83 -21.89
CA GLU A 325 -6.12 13.21 -23.24
C GLU A 325 -7.38 12.47 -23.71
N ASN A 326 -7.50 11.20 -23.31
CA ASN A 326 -8.61 10.33 -23.70
C ASN A 326 -9.61 10.09 -22.55
N GLU A 327 -9.34 10.63 -21.37
CA GLU A 327 -10.17 10.46 -20.16
C GLU A 327 -10.40 8.97 -19.80
N VAL A 328 -9.37 8.14 -19.98
CA VAL A 328 -9.43 6.69 -19.69
C VAL A 328 -8.31 6.26 -18.75
N TRP A 329 -8.55 5.18 -18.03
CA TRP A 329 -7.53 4.55 -17.21
C TRP A 329 -6.79 3.45 -17.98
N GLU A 330 -5.47 3.44 -17.86
CA GLU A 330 -4.60 2.48 -18.50
C GLU A 330 -3.89 1.64 -17.45
N LEU A 331 -3.80 0.32 -17.68
CA LEU A 331 -2.93 -0.56 -16.90
C LEU A 331 -1.55 -0.60 -17.55
N HIS A 332 -0.55 -0.19 -16.81
CA HIS A 332 0.86 -0.22 -17.21
C HIS A 332 1.61 -1.29 -16.43
N ALA A 333 2.59 -1.92 -17.08
CA ALA A 333 3.46 -2.93 -16.49
C ALA A 333 4.94 -2.59 -16.68
N VAL A 334 5.75 -2.84 -15.64
CA VAL A 334 7.21 -2.64 -15.66
C VAL A 334 7.86 -3.83 -14.99
N GLU A 335 8.75 -4.52 -15.71
CA GLU A 335 9.55 -5.60 -15.12
C GLU A 335 10.61 -5.03 -14.17
N ILE A 336 10.64 -5.55 -12.94
CA ILE A 336 11.61 -5.17 -11.91
C ILE A 336 12.89 -5.98 -12.13
N LYS A 337 13.88 -5.38 -12.82
CA LYS A 337 15.16 -6.01 -13.17
C LYS A 337 16.26 -5.67 -12.21
#